data_d136467050f6fafed3f9e1568a108b81
#
_entry.id   d136467050f6fafed3f9e1568a108b81
#
_cell.length_a   1.000
_cell.length_b   1.000
_cell.length_c   1.000
_cell.angle_alpha   90.00
_cell.angle_beta   90.00
_cell.angle_gamma   90.00
#
_symmetry.space_group_name_H-M   'P 1'
#
loop_
_entity.id
_entity.type
_entity.pdbx_description
1 polymer ?
#
loop_
_entity_poly.entity_id
_entity_poly.type
_entity_poly.pdbx_seq_one_letter_code
_entity_poly.pdbx_strand_id
1 'polypeptide(L)'
;MTTHAGRLTEPRSLTPTRLLRDALRQVRARSSRVPTHGMHPPLVTGERALVKEEDAGGVPVVATTFALHHLSRAESMATWQRMPWEEIGRIHWERRASVLTLVRFPGGPQRTVRLRLSPSSALPALVRERVAATEIASADIALRGYPSTVRARRRPGTSHIVWIVLLGAGVNPHEPEVRAAIDAATRDLRARLGL
;
A
#
# COMPACT_ATOMS: atom_id res chain seq x y z
N MET A 1 -21.32 -48.27 -62.51
CA MET A 1 -21.93 -47.06 -61.91
C MET A 1 -21.50 -47.02 -60.47
N THR A 2 -20.48 -46.27 -60.17
CA THR A 2 -19.90 -46.23 -58.85
C THR A 2 -19.94 -44.78 -58.35
N THR A 3 -20.76 -44.52 -57.35
CA THR A 3 -21.05 -43.19 -56.78
C THR A 3 -19.97 -42.87 -55.73
N HIS A 4 -19.20 -41.84 -55.98
CA HIS A 4 -18.20 -41.32 -55.04
C HIS A 4 -18.86 -40.33 -54.05
N ALA A 5 -18.96 -40.73 -52.78
CA ALA A 5 -19.44 -39.86 -51.72
C ALA A 5 -18.31 -38.96 -51.24
N GLY A 6 -18.43 -37.65 -51.51
CA GLY A 6 -17.52 -36.61 -51.00
C GLY A 6 -17.73 -36.40 -49.50
N ARG A 7 -16.64 -36.52 -48.73
CA ARG A 7 -16.61 -36.28 -47.29
C ARG A 7 -16.45 -34.77 -47.06
N LEU A 8 -17.53 -34.12 -46.60
CA LEU A 8 -17.51 -32.72 -46.15
C LEU A 8 -16.69 -32.61 -44.83
N THR A 9 -15.63 -31.85 -44.88
CA THR A 9 -14.80 -31.51 -43.70
C THR A 9 -15.50 -30.39 -42.98
N GLU A 10 -15.99 -30.63 -41.76
CA GLU A 10 -16.56 -29.61 -40.87
C GLU A 10 -15.49 -28.62 -40.44
N PRO A 11 -15.76 -27.32 -40.40
CA PRO A 11 -14.85 -26.32 -39.85
C PRO A 11 -14.83 -26.45 -38.31
N ARG A 12 -13.64 -26.72 -37.78
CA ARG A 12 -13.40 -26.74 -36.34
C ARG A 12 -13.74 -25.37 -35.72
N SER A 13 -14.86 -25.31 -35.00
CA SER A 13 -15.25 -24.16 -34.22
C SER A 13 -14.20 -23.89 -33.12
N LEU A 14 -13.48 -22.79 -33.22
CA LEU A 14 -12.60 -22.30 -32.18
C LEU A 14 -13.45 -21.81 -31.00
N THR A 15 -13.41 -22.52 -29.88
CA THR A 15 -14.11 -22.15 -28.66
C THR A 15 -13.65 -20.78 -28.13
N PRO A 16 -14.57 -19.88 -27.75
CA PRO A 16 -14.26 -18.50 -27.30
C PRO A 16 -13.26 -18.44 -26.13
N THR A 17 -13.15 -19.52 -25.37
CA THR A 17 -12.21 -19.63 -24.23
C THR A 17 -10.72 -19.65 -24.64
N ARG A 18 -10.38 -20.11 -25.85
CA ARG A 18 -8.98 -20.09 -26.35
C ARG A 18 -8.57 -18.70 -26.78
N LEU A 19 -9.43 -17.97 -27.47
CA LEU A 19 -9.15 -16.60 -27.92
C LEU A 19 -8.96 -15.62 -26.72
N LEU A 20 -9.74 -15.81 -25.64
CA LEU A 20 -9.55 -15.01 -24.41
C LEU A 20 -8.22 -15.32 -23.70
N ARG A 21 -7.80 -16.59 -23.66
CA ARG A 21 -6.50 -16.96 -23.07
C ARG A 21 -5.31 -16.43 -23.86
N ASP A 22 -5.37 -16.43 -25.16
CA ASP A 22 -4.30 -15.93 -26.02
C ASP A 22 -4.25 -14.39 -26.02
N ALA A 23 -5.39 -13.71 -25.97
CA ALA A 23 -5.47 -12.25 -25.75
C ALA A 23 -4.89 -11.83 -24.38
N LEU A 24 -5.19 -12.57 -23.31
CA LEU A 24 -4.64 -12.33 -21.98
C LEU A 24 -3.12 -12.63 -21.91
N ARG A 25 -2.61 -13.58 -22.68
CA ARG A 25 -1.17 -13.82 -22.81
C ARG A 25 -0.48 -12.70 -23.59
N GLN A 26 -1.08 -12.19 -24.65
CA GLN A 26 -0.51 -11.08 -25.43
C GLN A 26 -0.54 -9.75 -24.67
N VAL A 27 -1.55 -9.50 -23.84
CA VAL A 27 -1.58 -8.31 -22.94
C VAL A 27 -0.50 -8.42 -21.86
N ARG A 28 -0.22 -9.63 -21.33
CA ARG A 28 0.91 -9.86 -20.41
C ARG A 28 2.28 -9.72 -21.05
N ALA A 29 2.43 -10.03 -22.34
CA ALA A 29 3.70 -9.95 -23.06
C ALA A 29 4.06 -8.51 -23.49
N ARG A 30 3.09 -7.58 -23.50
CA ARG A 30 3.29 -6.16 -23.85
C ARG A 30 3.50 -5.24 -22.65
N SER A 31 3.53 -5.76 -21.42
CA SER A 31 4.12 -5.03 -20.29
C SER A 31 5.60 -4.87 -20.58
N SER A 32 5.97 -3.76 -21.20
CA SER A 32 7.36 -3.35 -21.40
C SER A 32 8.05 -3.44 -20.05
N ARG A 33 8.85 -4.49 -19.83
CA ARG A 33 9.74 -4.58 -18.68
C ARG A 33 10.75 -3.46 -18.87
N VAL A 34 10.47 -2.29 -18.31
CA VAL A 34 11.54 -1.33 -18.08
C VAL A 34 12.56 -2.07 -17.24
N PRO A 35 13.83 -2.15 -17.65
CA PRO A 35 14.85 -2.82 -16.88
C PRO A 35 14.95 -2.14 -15.50
N THR A 36 14.45 -2.77 -14.46
CA THR A 36 14.50 -2.26 -13.09
C THR A 36 15.80 -2.64 -12.38
N HIS A 37 16.67 -3.39 -13.07
CA HIS A 37 17.99 -3.74 -12.59
C HIS A 37 18.84 -2.48 -12.41
N GLY A 38 19.16 -2.15 -11.16
CA GLY A 38 19.97 -0.99 -10.79
C GLY A 38 19.21 0.24 -10.29
N MET A 39 17.89 0.27 -10.36
CA MET A 39 17.12 1.38 -9.76
C MET A 39 17.03 1.21 -8.24
N HIS A 40 17.71 2.11 -7.53
CA HIS A 40 17.59 2.24 -6.08
C HIS A 40 16.73 3.46 -5.74
N PRO A 41 15.89 3.40 -4.68
CA PRO A 41 15.20 4.57 -4.21
C PRO A 41 16.21 5.62 -3.70
N PRO A 42 15.90 6.92 -3.81
CA PRO A 42 16.70 7.97 -3.19
C PRO A 42 16.58 7.84 -1.66
N LEU A 43 17.65 7.42 -1.00
CA LEU A 43 17.71 7.28 0.44
C LEU A 43 18.20 8.59 1.07
N VAL A 44 17.62 8.96 2.23
CA VAL A 44 18.09 10.09 3.01
C VAL A 44 19.26 9.67 3.92
N THR A 45 19.98 10.63 4.47
CA THR A 45 21.13 10.37 5.36
C THR A 45 20.73 9.48 6.54
N GLY A 46 21.46 8.39 6.76
CA GLY A 46 21.19 7.40 7.80
C GLY A 46 20.11 6.37 7.47
N GLU A 47 19.41 6.50 6.35
CA GLU A 47 18.43 5.51 5.89
C GLU A 47 19.14 4.30 5.26
N ARG A 48 18.72 3.09 5.61
CA ARG A 48 19.30 1.83 5.11
C ARG A 48 18.20 0.89 4.63
N ALA A 49 18.42 0.20 3.51
CA ALA A 49 17.53 -0.84 3.05
C ALA A 49 17.53 -2.03 4.02
N LEU A 50 16.36 -2.54 4.34
CA LEU A 50 16.11 -3.72 5.18
C LEU A 50 15.70 -4.91 4.31
N VAL A 51 14.73 -4.70 3.42
CA VAL A 51 14.18 -5.71 2.51
C VAL A 51 14.01 -5.09 1.13
N LYS A 52 14.35 -5.86 0.10
CA LYS A 52 14.08 -5.54 -1.30
C LYS A 52 13.30 -6.69 -1.90
N GLU A 53 12.14 -6.41 -2.43
CA GLU A 53 11.26 -7.38 -3.10
C GLU A 53 10.73 -6.77 -4.40
N GLU A 54 10.08 -7.59 -5.19
CA GLU A 54 9.28 -7.15 -6.34
C GLU A 54 7.82 -7.51 -6.09
N ASP A 55 6.92 -6.65 -6.50
CA ASP A 55 5.51 -7.03 -6.52
C ASP A 55 5.23 -8.05 -7.64
N ALA A 56 4.02 -8.59 -7.70
CA ALA A 56 3.63 -9.58 -8.72
C ALA A 56 3.71 -9.04 -10.18
N GLY A 57 3.85 -7.74 -10.34
CA GLY A 57 4.08 -7.07 -11.63
C GLY A 57 5.56 -6.86 -11.95
N GLY A 58 6.49 -7.33 -11.11
CA GLY A 58 7.93 -7.08 -11.23
C GLY A 58 8.31 -5.63 -10.91
N VAL A 59 7.49 -4.95 -10.09
CA VAL A 59 7.77 -3.58 -9.65
C VAL A 59 8.56 -3.61 -8.35
N PRO A 60 9.72 -2.94 -8.29
CA PRO A 60 10.54 -2.94 -7.08
C PRO A 60 9.85 -2.28 -5.91
N VAL A 61 9.97 -2.92 -4.73
CA VAL A 61 9.53 -2.42 -3.44
C VAL A 61 10.70 -2.54 -2.46
N VAL A 62 11.06 -1.46 -1.80
CA VAL A 62 12.17 -1.43 -0.86
C VAL A 62 11.69 -0.91 0.49
N ALA A 63 11.74 -1.75 1.50
CA ALA A 63 11.55 -1.34 2.88
C ALA A 63 12.89 -0.91 3.47
N THR A 64 12.91 0.26 4.12
CA THR A 64 14.11 0.84 4.73
C THR A 64 13.93 1.01 6.23
N THR A 65 14.94 1.52 6.90
CA THR A 65 14.83 1.91 8.32
C THR A 65 13.82 3.03 8.55
N PHE A 66 13.51 3.88 7.54
CA PHE A 66 12.68 5.09 7.70
C PHE A 66 11.38 5.08 6.89
N ALA A 67 11.27 4.30 5.83
CA ALA A 67 10.14 4.35 4.92
C ALA A 67 9.97 3.06 4.11
N LEU A 68 8.80 2.92 3.50
CA LEU A 68 8.59 2.06 2.35
C LEU A 68 8.75 2.88 1.07
N HIS A 69 9.54 2.37 0.15
CA HIS A 69 9.68 2.90 -1.19
C HIS A 69 9.08 1.93 -2.20
N HIS A 70 8.27 2.42 -3.09
CA HIS A 70 7.76 1.63 -4.21
C HIS A 70 7.86 2.44 -5.51
N LEU A 71 8.11 1.75 -6.61
CA LEU A 71 8.18 2.41 -7.90
C LEU A 71 6.77 2.59 -8.45
N SER A 72 6.34 3.83 -8.66
CA SER A 72 5.09 4.14 -9.37
C SER A 72 5.34 4.22 -10.87
N ARG A 73 4.51 3.54 -11.65
CA ARG A 73 4.52 3.62 -13.12
C ARG A 73 3.34 4.49 -13.58
N ALA A 74 3.26 5.73 -13.09
CA ALA A 74 2.28 6.69 -13.55
C ALA A 74 2.78 7.34 -14.84
N GLU A 75 1.94 7.31 -15.87
CA GLU A 75 2.16 7.93 -17.19
C GLU A 75 3.41 7.44 -17.94
N SER A 76 4.41 8.22 -18.21
CA SER A 76 5.55 7.85 -19.06
C SER A 76 6.86 7.64 -18.28
N MET A 77 6.89 7.94 -17.00
CA MET A 77 8.11 7.87 -16.18
C MET A 77 7.91 7.05 -14.92
N ALA A 78 8.85 6.13 -14.66
CA ALA A 78 8.90 5.39 -13.41
C ALA A 78 9.49 6.29 -12.32
N THR A 79 8.72 6.57 -11.26
CA THR A 79 9.15 7.43 -10.15
C THR A 79 9.04 6.71 -8.83
N TRP A 80 10.09 6.79 -8.01
CA TRP A 80 10.06 6.28 -6.66
C TRP A 80 9.13 7.11 -5.78
N GLN A 81 8.17 6.43 -5.16
CA GLN A 81 7.28 7.00 -4.15
C GLN A 81 7.77 6.56 -2.77
N ARG A 82 7.92 7.52 -1.86
CA ARG A 82 8.34 7.29 -0.49
C ARG A 82 7.15 7.42 0.45
N MET A 83 6.93 6.41 1.28
CA MET A 83 5.90 6.36 2.31
C MET A 83 6.57 6.19 3.68
N PRO A 84 6.79 7.29 4.44
CA PRO A 84 7.37 7.25 5.77
C PRO A 84 6.56 6.37 6.73
N TRP A 85 7.23 5.63 7.61
CA TRP A 85 6.55 4.72 8.55
C TRP A 85 5.58 5.44 9.47
N GLU A 86 5.96 6.63 9.95
CA GLU A 86 5.14 7.47 10.83
C GLU A 86 3.85 7.96 10.19
N GLU A 87 3.77 7.98 8.86
CA GLU A 87 2.60 8.46 8.12
C GLU A 87 1.64 7.34 7.71
N ILE A 88 1.98 6.07 7.92
CA ILE A 88 1.09 4.95 7.58
C ILE A 88 0.05 4.78 8.68
N GLY A 89 -1.19 5.19 8.42
CA GLY A 89 -2.29 5.11 9.39
C GLY A 89 -3.00 3.76 9.42
N ARG A 90 -3.16 3.11 8.27
CA ARG A 90 -3.82 1.80 8.17
C ARG A 90 -3.01 0.83 7.33
N ILE A 91 -2.97 -0.43 7.80
CA ILE A 91 -2.30 -1.55 7.14
C ILE A 91 -3.31 -2.68 7.05
N HIS A 92 -3.56 -3.16 5.84
CA HIS A 92 -4.39 -4.34 5.62
C HIS A 92 -3.64 -5.35 4.76
N TRP A 93 -3.53 -6.59 5.25
CA TRP A 93 -2.96 -7.71 4.52
C TRP A 93 -4.04 -8.74 4.21
N GLU A 94 -4.43 -8.84 2.97
CA GLU A 94 -5.35 -9.86 2.47
C GLU A 94 -4.54 -11.09 2.03
N ARG A 95 -4.42 -12.07 2.93
CA ARG A 95 -3.55 -13.23 2.73
C ARG A 95 -3.95 -14.04 1.49
N ARG A 96 -5.26 -14.26 1.25
CA ARG A 96 -5.74 -15.07 0.10
C ARG A 96 -5.41 -14.41 -1.24
N ALA A 97 -5.54 -13.12 -1.34
CA ALA A 97 -5.22 -12.35 -2.54
C ALA A 97 -3.74 -11.94 -2.62
N SER A 98 -2.98 -12.13 -1.53
CA SER A 98 -1.60 -11.67 -1.37
C SER A 98 -1.46 -10.17 -1.68
N VAL A 99 -2.41 -9.37 -1.16
CA VAL A 99 -2.44 -7.91 -1.36
C VAL A 99 -2.20 -7.19 -0.04
N LEU A 100 -1.15 -6.38 -0.01
CA LEU A 100 -0.87 -5.42 1.06
C LEU A 100 -1.43 -4.05 0.67
N THR A 101 -2.36 -3.55 1.47
CA THR A 101 -2.94 -2.21 1.31
C THR A 101 -2.47 -1.32 2.44
N LEU A 102 -1.90 -0.18 2.08
CA LEU A 102 -1.38 0.84 3.00
C LEU A 102 -2.12 2.14 2.77
N VAL A 103 -2.54 2.80 3.85
CA VAL A 103 -3.21 4.11 3.77
C VAL A 103 -2.37 5.13 4.53
N ARG A 104 -2.00 6.22 3.86
CA ARG A 104 -1.20 7.31 4.39
C ARG A 104 -2.07 8.37 5.08
N PHE A 105 -1.56 8.95 6.18
CA PHE A 105 -2.13 10.09 6.89
C PHE A 105 -1.02 11.10 7.26
N PRO A 106 -1.25 12.42 7.19
CA PRO A 106 -2.38 13.05 6.50
C PRO A 106 -2.36 12.73 5.00
N GLY A 107 -3.53 12.80 4.35
CA GLY A 107 -3.68 12.41 2.95
C GLY A 107 -2.87 13.29 2.01
N GLY A 108 -2.20 12.66 1.05
CA GLY A 108 -1.58 13.27 -0.12
C GLY A 108 -2.19 12.68 -1.40
N PRO A 109 -1.72 13.07 -2.60
CA PRO A 109 -2.29 12.61 -3.87
C PRO A 109 -2.25 11.08 -4.04
N GLN A 110 -1.32 10.38 -3.39
CA GLN A 110 -1.29 8.91 -3.33
C GLN A 110 -1.57 8.43 -1.90
N ARG A 111 -2.82 8.60 -1.48
CA ARG A 111 -3.24 8.22 -0.13
C ARG A 111 -3.22 6.71 0.11
N THR A 112 -3.48 5.91 -0.90
CA THR A 112 -3.57 4.46 -0.78
C THR A 112 -2.62 3.77 -1.75
N VAL A 113 -1.79 2.88 -1.23
CA VAL A 113 -0.90 2.01 -2.00
C VAL A 113 -1.35 0.57 -1.85
N ARG A 114 -1.46 -0.15 -2.97
CA ARG A 114 -1.79 -1.57 -3.01
C ARG A 114 -0.66 -2.32 -3.71
N LEU A 115 -0.04 -3.24 -2.97
CA LEU A 115 1.06 -4.07 -3.46
C LEU A 115 0.59 -5.52 -3.50
N ARG A 116 0.68 -6.16 -4.65
CA ARG A 116 0.46 -7.60 -4.77
C ARG A 116 1.80 -8.29 -4.60
N LEU A 117 1.98 -8.97 -3.47
CA LEU A 117 3.26 -9.56 -3.07
C LEU A 117 3.27 -11.07 -3.30
N SER A 118 4.43 -11.72 -3.09
CA SER A 118 4.48 -13.17 -2.94
C SER A 118 3.70 -13.62 -1.70
N PRO A 119 3.03 -14.77 -1.70
CA PRO A 119 2.40 -15.34 -0.49
C PRO A 119 3.38 -15.54 0.67
N SER A 120 4.66 -15.76 0.36
CA SER A 120 5.77 -15.93 1.32
C SER A 120 6.49 -14.62 1.67
N SER A 121 6.03 -13.46 1.19
CA SER A 121 6.66 -12.17 1.47
C SER A 121 6.72 -11.87 2.96
N ALA A 122 7.90 -11.44 3.42
CA ALA A 122 8.11 -10.95 4.78
C ALA A 122 7.67 -9.48 4.95
N LEU A 123 7.42 -8.77 3.86
CA LEU A 123 7.14 -7.34 3.86
C LEU A 123 5.91 -6.95 4.71
N PRO A 124 4.76 -7.69 4.72
CA PRO A 124 3.62 -7.33 5.55
C PRO A 124 3.92 -7.35 7.06
N ALA A 125 4.75 -8.29 7.51
CA ALA A 125 5.17 -8.36 8.92
C ALA A 125 6.13 -7.22 9.26
N LEU A 126 7.13 -6.98 8.41
CA LEU A 126 8.09 -5.89 8.57
C LEU A 126 7.40 -4.51 8.59
N VAL A 127 6.46 -4.26 7.69
CA VAL A 127 5.70 -3.01 7.66
C VAL A 127 4.97 -2.77 8.99
N ARG A 128 4.29 -3.79 9.52
CA ARG A 128 3.61 -3.67 10.82
C ARG A 128 4.58 -3.37 11.94
N GLU A 129 5.70 -4.07 11.99
CA GLU A 129 6.75 -3.84 12.98
C GLU A 129 7.30 -2.42 12.91
N ARG A 130 7.67 -1.96 11.71
CA ARG A 130 8.26 -0.62 11.53
C ARG A 130 7.26 0.49 11.88
N VAL A 131 6.00 0.34 11.45
CA VAL A 131 4.94 1.30 11.79
C VAL A 131 4.69 1.32 13.30
N ALA A 132 4.60 0.16 13.95
CA ALA A 132 4.44 0.07 15.41
C ALA A 132 5.63 0.72 16.16
N ALA A 133 6.85 0.53 15.67
CA ALA A 133 8.05 1.13 16.27
C ALA A 133 8.07 2.67 16.21
N THR A 134 7.25 3.31 15.37
CA THR A 134 7.10 4.77 15.35
C THR A 134 6.16 5.29 16.42
N GLU A 135 5.22 4.47 16.90
CA GLU A 135 4.20 4.90 17.86
C GLU A 135 4.81 5.08 19.25
N ILE A 136 4.67 6.30 19.80
CA ILE A 136 5.19 6.64 21.13
C ILE A 136 4.07 6.76 22.16
N ALA A 137 2.85 7.10 21.72
CA ALA A 137 1.67 7.14 22.57
C ALA A 137 0.39 7.14 21.72
N SER A 138 -0.71 6.69 22.32
CA SER A 138 -2.05 6.80 21.75
C SER A 138 -3.08 7.11 22.83
N ALA A 139 -4.20 7.71 22.42
CA ALA A 139 -5.36 7.95 23.26
C ALA A 139 -6.65 7.77 22.46
N ASP A 140 -7.66 7.22 23.11
CA ASP A 140 -8.99 7.15 22.54
C ASP A 140 -9.65 8.53 22.54
N ILE A 141 -10.39 8.83 21.47
CA ILE A 141 -11.21 10.03 21.38
C ILE A 141 -12.61 9.65 21.84
N ALA A 142 -13.12 10.34 22.85
CA ALA A 142 -14.44 10.07 23.43
C ALA A 142 -15.56 10.50 22.47
N LEU A 143 -15.87 9.66 21.50
CA LEU A 143 -16.99 9.82 20.57
C LEU A 143 -17.97 8.66 20.77
N ARG A 144 -19.24 8.97 20.97
CA ARG A 144 -20.28 7.95 21.22
C ARG A 144 -20.41 7.00 20.05
N GLY A 145 -20.19 5.70 20.31
CA GLY A 145 -20.43 4.61 19.34
C GLY A 145 -19.41 4.51 18.21
N TYR A 146 -18.37 5.33 18.19
CA TYR A 146 -17.37 5.32 17.10
C TYR A 146 -15.95 5.20 17.64
N PRO A 147 -15.30 4.03 17.51
CA PRO A 147 -13.93 3.87 17.96
C PRO A 147 -13.02 4.81 17.16
N SER A 148 -12.50 5.81 17.85
CA SER A 148 -11.64 6.85 17.28
C SER A 148 -10.43 7.04 18.17
N THR A 149 -9.26 7.27 17.58
CA THR A 149 -8.01 7.40 18.32
C THR A 149 -7.15 8.55 17.79
N VAL A 150 -6.40 9.19 18.67
CA VAL A 150 -5.26 10.03 18.32
C VAL A 150 -3.97 9.28 18.63
N ARG A 151 -2.99 9.32 17.74
CA ARG A 151 -1.69 8.67 17.90
C ARG A 151 -0.57 9.67 17.70
N ALA A 152 0.39 9.63 18.60
CA ALA A 152 1.66 10.35 18.46
C ALA A 152 2.72 9.39 17.93
N ARG A 153 3.33 9.73 16.81
CA ARG A 153 4.37 8.92 16.17
C ARG A 153 5.63 9.72 15.96
N ARG A 154 6.76 9.13 16.28
CA ARG A 154 8.06 9.74 16.06
C ARG A 154 8.59 9.41 14.66
N ARG A 155 9.03 10.43 13.93
CA ARG A 155 9.76 10.22 12.68
C ARG A 155 11.09 9.56 12.99
N PRO A 156 11.39 8.39 12.38
CA PRO A 156 12.64 7.70 12.62
C PRO A 156 13.86 8.58 12.38
N GLY A 157 14.85 8.50 13.29
CA GLY A 157 16.09 9.30 13.21
C GLY A 157 15.94 10.77 13.63
N THR A 158 14.77 11.19 14.13
CA THR A 158 14.53 12.58 14.57
C THR A 158 13.73 12.65 15.86
N SER A 159 13.60 13.84 16.46
CA SER A 159 12.66 14.13 17.55
C SER A 159 11.27 14.56 17.07
N HIS A 160 11.07 14.71 15.76
CA HIS A 160 9.82 15.20 15.20
C HIS A 160 8.66 14.22 15.44
N ILE A 161 7.53 14.75 15.97
CA ILE A 161 6.33 13.98 16.26
C ILE A 161 5.25 14.32 15.24
N VAL A 162 4.67 13.29 14.63
CA VAL A 162 3.51 13.37 13.73
C VAL A 162 2.28 12.91 14.51
N TRP A 163 1.22 13.70 14.43
CA TRP A 163 -0.06 13.40 15.06
C TRP A 163 -1.02 12.82 14.02
N ILE A 164 -1.55 11.65 14.30
CA ILE A 164 -2.49 10.95 13.42
C ILE A 164 -3.82 10.78 14.15
N VAL A 165 -4.88 11.29 13.56
CA VAL A 165 -6.26 11.10 14.02
C VAL A 165 -6.92 10.04 13.15
N LEU A 166 -7.36 8.95 13.76
CA LEU A 166 -8.11 7.87 13.11
C LEU A 166 -9.54 7.94 13.61
N LEU A 167 -10.45 8.38 12.77
CA LEU A 167 -11.88 8.45 13.08
C LEU A 167 -12.58 7.16 12.66
N GLY A 168 -13.59 6.78 13.43
CA GLY A 168 -14.50 5.68 13.10
C GLY A 168 -15.27 5.95 11.80
N ALA A 169 -15.82 4.89 11.22
CA ALA A 169 -16.61 5.02 9.99
C ALA A 169 -17.84 5.90 10.23
N GLY A 170 -18.08 6.88 9.35
CA GLY A 170 -19.23 7.78 9.43
C GLY A 170 -19.02 9.01 10.32
N VAL A 171 -17.91 9.12 11.04
CA VAL A 171 -17.61 10.33 11.83
C VAL A 171 -17.18 11.46 10.90
N ASN A 172 -17.89 12.58 10.99
CA ASN A 172 -17.55 13.79 10.24
C ASN A 172 -16.52 14.63 11.02
N PRO A 173 -15.27 14.79 10.53
CA PRO A 173 -14.23 15.53 11.24
C PRO A 173 -14.49 17.03 11.35
N HIS A 174 -15.49 17.56 10.63
CA HIS A 174 -15.82 18.99 10.63
C HIS A 174 -16.88 19.36 11.66
N GLU A 175 -17.51 18.41 12.31
CA GLU A 175 -18.47 18.67 13.39
C GLU A 175 -17.78 19.30 14.61
N PRO A 176 -18.35 20.37 15.19
CA PRO A 176 -17.74 21.08 16.33
C PRO A 176 -17.42 20.15 17.52
N GLU A 177 -18.34 19.26 17.86
CA GLU A 177 -18.16 18.28 18.95
C GLU A 177 -17.02 17.30 18.69
N VAL A 178 -16.90 16.81 17.45
CA VAL A 178 -15.82 15.93 17.03
C VAL A 178 -14.47 16.64 17.12
N ARG A 179 -14.40 17.87 16.65
CA ARG A 179 -13.18 18.70 16.72
C ARG A 179 -12.78 18.95 18.18
N ALA A 180 -13.73 19.32 19.04
CA ALA A 180 -13.46 19.55 20.46
C ALA A 180 -12.93 18.26 21.15
N ALA A 181 -13.49 17.09 20.83
CA ALA A 181 -13.03 15.81 21.36
C ALA A 181 -11.61 15.44 20.86
N ILE A 182 -11.30 15.70 19.58
CA ILE A 182 -9.96 15.50 19.01
C ILE A 182 -8.95 16.42 19.73
N ASP A 183 -9.30 17.71 19.91
CA ASP A 183 -8.42 18.69 20.54
C ASP A 183 -8.18 18.35 22.02
N ALA A 184 -9.21 17.89 22.75
CA ALA A 184 -9.06 17.43 24.12
C ALA A 184 -8.12 16.22 24.22
N ALA A 185 -8.37 15.16 23.46
CA ALA A 185 -7.54 13.97 23.45
C ALA A 185 -6.09 14.28 23.05
N THR A 186 -5.90 15.21 22.10
CA THR A 186 -4.55 15.62 21.66
C THR A 186 -3.82 16.41 22.77
N ARG A 187 -4.50 17.31 23.49
CA ARG A 187 -3.91 18.05 24.62
C ARG A 187 -3.51 17.12 25.75
N ASP A 188 -4.39 16.19 26.12
CA ASP A 188 -4.11 15.21 27.17
C ASP A 188 -2.92 14.33 26.82
N LEU A 189 -2.83 13.93 25.55
CA LEU A 189 -1.71 13.10 25.09
C LEU A 189 -0.40 13.90 25.07
N ARG A 190 -0.42 15.17 24.67
CA ARG A 190 0.75 16.06 24.74
C ARG A 190 1.22 16.24 26.18
N ALA A 191 0.31 16.53 27.11
CA ALA A 191 0.64 16.69 28.51
C ALA A 191 1.32 15.44 29.08
N ARG A 192 0.82 14.24 28.74
CA ARG A 192 1.44 12.95 29.15
C ARG A 192 2.85 12.75 28.56
N LEU A 193 3.13 13.34 27.41
CA LEU A 193 4.45 13.25 26.75
C LEU A 193 5.40 14.37 27.17
N GLY A 194 4.96 15.33 27.98
CA GLY A 194 5.75 16.50 28.38
C GLY A 194 5.96 17.51 27.26
N LEU A 195 4.98 17.68 26.35
CA LEU A 195 5.03 18.51 25.14
C LEU A 195 4.09 19.72 25.23
#